data_8ea14f47a77ead7c8ba3c82654b907ef
#
_entry.id   8ea14f47a77ead7c8ba3c82654b907ef
#
_cell.length_a   1.000
_cell.length_b   1.000
_cell.length_c   1.000
_cell.angle_alpha   90.00
_cell.angle_beta   90.00
_cell.angle_gamma   90.00
#
_symmetry.space_group_name_H-M   'P 1'
#
loop_
_entity.id
_entity.type
_entity.pdbx_description
1 polymer ?
#
loop_
_entity_poly.entity_id
_entity_poly.type
_entity_poly.pdbx_seq_one_letter_code
_entity_poly.pdbx_strand_id
1 'polypeptide(L)' 'MITKDMIIGDVINEYPELVRTFFANGMMCIGCPASQGESIEQAAMVHGLDADQLTAALNEALA' A
#
# COMPACT_ATOMS: atom_id res chain seq x y z
N MET A 1 7.56 9.08 6.33
CA MET A 1 6.28 8.55 6.82
C MET A 1 5.32 8.32 5.66
N ILE A 2 4.70 7.16 5.62
CA ILE A 2 3.73 6.82 4.58
C ILE A 2 2.38 7.45 4.91
N THR A 3 1.74 8.04 3.90
CA THR A 3 0.38 8.56 4.02
C THR A 3 -0.52 7.87 2.99
N LYS A 4 -1.81 7.83 3.26
CA LYS A 4 -2.75 7.09 2.41
C LYS A 4 -2.99 7.71 1.04
N ASP A 5 -2.58 8.96 0.85
CA ASP A 5 -2.70 9.63 -0.45
C ASP A 5 -1.49 9.39 -1.36
N MET A 6 -0.45 8.70 -0.86
CA MET A 6 0.70 8.34 -1.68
C MET A 6 0.33 7.27 -2.70
N ILE A 7 0.99 7.34 -3.86
CA ILE A 7 0.77 6.36 -4.93
C ILE A 7 1.53 5.08 -4.62
N ILE A 8 0.84 3.94 -4.75
CA ILE A 8 1.42 2.64 -4.41
C ILE A 8 2.71 2.38 -5.17
N GLY A 9 2.75 2.65 -6.47
CA GLY A 9 3.95 2.44 -7.27
C GLY A 9 5.15 3.20 -6.75
N ASP A 10 4.92 4.43 -6.32
CA ASP A 10 6.00 5.26 -5.75
C ASP A 10 6.48 4.69 -4.42
N VAL A 11 5.55 4.25 -3.59
CA VAL A 11 5.88 3.68 -2.28
C VAL A 11 6.70 2.40 -2.43
N ILE A 12 6.30 1.51 -3.32
CA ILE A 12 7.00 0.26 -3.56
C ILE A 12 8.38 0.51 -4.18
N ASN A 13 8.46 1.49 -5.07
CA ASN A 13 9.71 1.83 -5.72
C ASN A 13 10.74 2.34 -4.71
N GLU A 14 10.30 3.13 -3.74
CA GLU A 14 11.17 3.67 -2.71
C GLU A 14 11.43 2.67 -1.58
N TYR A 15 10.42 1.87 -1.23
CA TYR A 15 10.50 0.90 -0.14
C TYR A 15 10.05 -0.48 -0.64
N PRO A 16 10.89 -1.18 -1.43
CA PRO A 16 10.50 -2.49 -2.00
C PRO A 16 10.08 -3.52 -0.95
N GLU A 17 10.64 -3.42 0.24
CA GLU A 17 10.31 -4.36 1.33
C GLU A 17 8.85 -4.26 1.77
N LEU A 18 8.17 -3.17 1.47
CA LEU A 18 6.76 -3.01 1.85
C LEU A 18 5.80 -3.89 1.04
N VAL A 19 6.27 -4.50 -0.06
CA VAL A 19 5.46 -5.45 -0.81
C VAL A 19 4.92 -6.55 0.10
N ARG A 20 5.73 -7.05 1.01
CA ARG A 20 5.29 -8.08 1.97
C ARG A 20 4.21 -7.56 2.89
N THR A 21 4.33 -6.32 3.32
CA THR A 21 3.35 -5.70 4.22
C THR A 21 2.01 -5.54 3.51
N PHE A 22 2.03 -5.13 2.24
CA PHE A 22 0.80 -5.06 1.45
C PHE A 22 0.14 -6.42 1.36
N PHE A 23 0.91 -7.47 1.03
CA PHE A 23 0.37 -8.82 0.92
C PHE A 23 -0.21 -9.30 2.26
N ALA A 24 0.49 -9.06 3.36
CA ALA A 24 0.04 -9.48 4.67
C ALA A 24 -1.28 -8.82 5.07
N ASN A 25 -1.60 -7.67 4.50
CA ASN A 25 -2.81 -6.93 4.79
C ASN A 25 -3.91 -7.11 3.73
N GLY A 26 -3.75 -8.07 2.83
CA GLY A 26 -4.78 -8.40 1.85
C GLY A 26 -4.64 -7.72 0.50
N MET A 27 -3.60 -6.95 0.29
CA MET A 27 -3.35 -6.24 -0.97
C MET A 27 -2.52 -7.11 -1.90
N MET A 28 -3.16 -8.06 -2.57
CA MET A 28 -2.45 -9.05 -3.37
C MET A 28 -2.11 -8.60 -4.79
N CYS A 29 -2.71 -7.52 -5.27
CA CYS A 29 -2.58 -7.09 -6.67
C CYS A 29 -1.65 -5.90 -6.87
N ILE A 30 -0.75 -5.63 -5.95
CA ILE A 30 0.12 -4.46 -6.03
C ILE A 30 1.15 -4.54 -7.16
N GLY A 31 1.37 -5.73 -7.70
CA GLY A 31 2.27 -5.91 -8.84
C GLY A 31 1.64 -5.56 -10.18
N CYS A 32 0.33 -5.31 -10.22
CA CYS A 32 -0.35 -4.96 -11.47
C CYS A 32 -0.13 -3.48 -11.80
N PRO A 33 0.14 -3.15 -13.08
CA PRO A 33 0.33 -1.74 -13.47
C PRO A 33 -0.84 -0.84 -13.08
N ALA A 34 -2.06 -1.37 -13.14
CA ALA A 34 -3.25 -0.60 -12.77
C ALA A 34 -3.25 -0.21 -11.30
N SER A 35 -2.83 -1.14 -10.43
CA SER A 35 -2.77 -0.88 -8.99
C SER A 35 -1.66 0.10 -8.64
N GLN A 36 -0.56 0.06 -9.35
CA GLN A 36 0.57 0.93 -9.07
C GLN A 36 0.28 2.40 -9.34
N GLY A 37 -0.70 2.70 -10.18
CA GLY A 37 -1.12 4.07 -10.45
C GLY A 37 -2.13 4.62 -9.44
N GLU A 38 -2.60 3.80 -8.51
CA GLU A 38 -3.59 4.20 -7.51
C GLU A 38 -2.93 4.64 -6.22
N SER A 39 -3.63 5.51 -5.45
CA SER A 39 -3.20 5.82 -4.10
C SER A 39 -3.49 4.63 -3.18
N ILE A 40 -2.82 4.61 -2.02
CA ILE A 40 -3.08 3.58 -1.02
C ILE A 40 -4.55 3.59 -0.62
N GLU A 41 -5.14 4.77 -0.45
CA GLU A 41 -6.55 4.90 -0.09
C GLU A 41 -7.47 4.33 -1.15
N GLN A 42 -7.22 4.64 -2.43
CA GLN A 42 -8.04 4.15 -3.53
C GLN A 42 -7.97 2.63 -3.62
N ALA A 43 -6.78 2.07 -3.53
CA ALA A 43 -6.61 0.63 -3.59
C ALA A 43 -7.24 -0.07 -2.40
N ALA A 44 -7.12 0.51 -1.21
CA ALA A 44 -7.76 -0.04 -0.02
C ALA A 44 -9.28 -0.10 -0.19
N MET A 45 -9.88 0.95 -0.75
CA MET A 45 -11.32 0.98 -1.00
C MET A 45 -11.74 -0.14 -1.95
N VAL A 46 -11.00 -0.34 -3.03
CA VAL A 46 -11.31 -1.37 -4.02
C VAL A 46 -11.26 -2.77 -3.39
N HIS A 47 -10.31 -2.99 -2.49
CA HIS A 47 -10.13 -4.28 -1.84
C HIS A 47 -10.94 -4.44 -0.55
N GLY A 48 -11.72 -3.44 -0.16
CA GLY A 48 -12.51 -3.52 1.05
C GLY A 48 -11.68 -3.43 2.33
N LEU A 49 -10.52 -2.78 2.27
CA LEU A 49 -9.61 -2.63 3.40
C LEU A 49 -9.74 -1.25 4.01
N ASP A 50 -9.35 -1.15 5.29
CA ASP A 50 -9.27 0.12 5.99
C ASP A 50 -7.94 0.81 5.62
N ALA A 51 -8.03 1.95 4.92
CA ALA A 51 -6.84 2.66 4.48
C ALA A 51 -5.98 3.13 5.64
N ASP A 52 -6.60 3.55 6.75
CA ASP A 52 -5.84 4.01 7.91
C ASP A 52 -5.08 2.87 8.56
N GLN A 53 -5.69 1.69 8.68
CA GLN A 53 -5.01 0.52 9.22
C GLN A 53 -3.87 0.07 8.32
N LEU A 54 -4.10 0.06 7.02
CA LEU A 54 -3.07 -0.32 6.06
C LEU A 54 -1.88 0.64 6.14
N THR A 55 -2.16 1.93 6.17
CA THR A 55 -1.11 2.94 6.27
C THR A 55 -0.32 2.80 7.58
N ALA A 56 -1.01 2.54 8.68
CA ALA A 56 -0.36 2.32 9.97
C ALA A 56 0.56 1.09 9.93
N ALA A 57 0.12 0.02 9.27
CA ALA A 57 0.93 -1.19 9.13
C ALA A 57 2.19 -0.92 8.31
N LEU A 58 2.06 -0.12 7.25
CA LEU A 58 3.21 0.24 6.42
C LEU A 58 4.23 1.06 7.21
N ASN A 59 3.77 2.03 7.98
CA ASN A 59 4.65 2.85 8.81
C ASN A 59 5.32 2.03 9.90
N GLU A 60 4.59 1.08 10.50
CA GLU A 60 5.15 0.19 11.50
C GLU A 60 6.26 -0.68 10.92
N ALA A 61 6.10 -1.14 9.68
CA ALA A 61 7.11 -1.95 9.02
C ALA A 61 8.38 -1.16 8.73
N LEU A 62 8.28 0.17 8.59
CA LEU A 62 9.43 1.04 8.35
C LEU A 62 10.09 1.52 9.64
N ALA A 63 9.46 1.33 10.77
CA ALA A 63 9.96 1.83 12.05
C ALA A 63 11.20 1.09 12.54
#